data_4ddb234db30c2cb9c6d40d79e83b91be
#
_entry.id   4ddb234db30c2cb9c6d40d79e83b91be
#
_cell.length_a   1.000
_cell.length_b   1.000
_cell.length_c   1.000
_cell.angle_alpha   90.00
_cell.angle_beta   90.00
_cell.angle_gamma   90.00
#
_symmetry.space_group_name_H-M   'P 1'
#
loop_
_entity.id
_entity.type
_entity.pdbx_description
1 polymer ?
#
loop_
_entity_poly.entity_id
_entity_poly.type
_entity_poly.pdbx_seq_one_letter_code
_entity_poly.pdbx_strand_id
1 'polypeptide(L)'
;MTPRQDTPLPIRIGTGERGGTFYTQGLALKAALKRIPHAPDIEVVESSAGVSIENANRLEAGEIDFGFIAAPWVVAAKQGTAPFTRAIDIRVAAPMNLGPNFFIARADSGLRKVSDLRGRRVAVGMKDGGMAPHAEGVFAALGIGPDDLDRVYVDFAEGAEMLATGTVDAQFQCPIPNRVMSELSERILVRVLTYDPPHLDAALKVIPHDRRIIMRKGAVRGLDQDVPQLGVLNLLVTHARLDAATVQRVVGAIILAAADLGRLDPLFAGLAELIETFRGERQAADFGGAGLHPGALRAYQG
;
A
#
# COMPACT_ATOMS: atom_id res chain seq x y z
N MET A 1 23.98 -19.25 39.32
CA MET A 1 23.43 -18.08 38.60
C MET A 1 23.26 -18.52 37.15
N THR A 2 22.05 -18.82 36.76
CA THR A 2 21.70 -19.14 35.36
C THR A 2 21.84 -17.85 34.53
N PRO A 3 22.54 -17.84 33.39
CA PRO A 3 22.63 -16.64 32.56
C PRO A 3 21.19 -16.26 32.14
N ARG A 4 20.79 -15.01 32.35
CA ARG A 4 19.61 -14.45 31.70
C ARG A 4 19.82 -14.64 30.20
N GLN A 5 19.03 -15.46 29.54
CA GLN A 5 18.92 -15.44 28.11
C GLN A 5 18.36 -14.07 27.75
N ASP A 6 19.22 -13.18 27.23
CA ASP A 6 18.78 -11.94 26.62
C ASP A 6 17.87 -12.33 25.45
N THR A 7 16.56 -12.28 25.67
CA THR A 7 15.59 -12.46 24.59
C THR A 7 15.84 -11.34 23.56
N PRO A 8 16.14 -11.67 22.31
CA PRO A 8 16.34 -10.65 21.29
C PRO A 8 15.14 -9.70 21.25
N LEU A 9 15.39 -8.41 21.11
CA LEU A 9 14.30 -7.43 20.95
C LEU A 9 13.46 -7.78 19.74
N PRO A 10 12.14 -7.57 19.80
CA PRO A 10 11.26 -7.81 18.67
C PRO A 10 11.61 -6.89 17.49
N ILE A 11 11.40 -7.38 16.28
CA ILE A 11 11.54 -6.60 15.04
C ILE A 11 10.36 -5.65 14.91
N ARG A 12 10.62 -4.36 14.87
CA ARG A 12 9.61 -3.30 14.77
C ARG A 12 9.22 -3.08 13.31
N ILE A 13 7.96 -3.33 12.99
CA ILE A 13 7.41 -3.13 11.64
C ILE A 13 6.42 -1.97 11.65
N GLY A 14 6.79 -0.86 11.02
CA GLY A 14 5.91 0.29 10.78
C GLY A 14 4.79 -0.09 9.81
N THR A 15 3.57 0.17 10.20
CA THR A 15 2.36 -0.18 9.43
C THR A 15 1.55 1.06 9.09
N GLY A 16 0.26 1.06 9.31
CA GLY A 16 -0.66 2.18 9.10
C GLY A 16 -1.51 2.42 10.34
N GLU A 17 -2.51 3.24 10.20
CA GLU A 17 -3.53 3.46 11.22
C GLU A 17 -4.37 2.20 11.45
N ARG A 18 -4.93 2.07 12.65
CA ARG A 18 -5.77 0.92 13.04
C ARG A 18 -6.95 0.74 12.09
N GLY A 19 -7.10 -0.50 11.59
CA GLY A 19 -8.14 -0.86 10.63
C GLY A 19 -7.80 -0.53 9.18
N GLY A 20 -6.68 0.14 8.92
CA GLY A 20 -6.15 0.32 7.57
C GLY A 20 -5.48 -0.95 7.03
N THR A 21 -5.21 -0.96 5.72
CA THR A 21 -4.63 -2.09 5.00
C THR A 21 -3.31 -2.57 5.60
N PHE A 22 -2.34 -1.68 5.80
CA PHE A 22 -1.01 -2.05 6.30
C PHE A 22 -1.03 -2.51 7.75
N TYR A 23 -1.91 -1.94 8.59
CA TYR A 23 -2.06 -2.40 9.97
C TYR A 23 -2.61 -3.84 10.02
N THR A 24 -3.64 -4.13 9.24
CA THR A 24 -4.22 -5.47 9.12
C THR A 24 -3.18 -6.47 8.61
N GLN A 25 -2.44 -6.10 7.56
CA GLN A 25 -1.34 -6.92 7.03
C GLN A 25 -0.23 -7.15 8.07
N GLY A 26 0.15 -6.14 8.84
CA GLY A 26 1.15 -6.26 9.91
C GLY A 26 0.72 -7.27 10.98
N LEU A 27 -0.54 -7.26 11.38
CA LEU A 27 -1.09 -8.22 12.34
C LEU A 27 -1.10 -9.66 11.76
N ALA A 28 -1.51 -9.82 10.50
CA ALA A 28 -1.52 -11.12 9.84
C ALA A 28 -0.09 -11.66 9.67
N LEU A 29 0.87 -10.81 9.30
CA LEU A 29 2.28 -11.15 9.21
C LEU A 29 2.84 -11.61 10.56
N LYS A 30 2.58 -10.85 11.64
CA LYS A 30 2.97 -11.24 13.01
C LYS A 30 2.40 -12.62 13.38
N ALA A 31 1.12 -12.85 13.11
CA ALA A 31 0.45 -14.11 13.42
C ALA A 31 1.03 -15.29 12.62
N ALA A 32 1.35 -15.08 11.34
CA ALA A 32 1.92 -16.11 10.49
C ALA A 32 3.37 -16.44 10.89
N LEU A 33 4.21 -15.43 11.08
CA LEU A 33 5.62 -15.63 11.44
C LEU A 33 5.79 -16.33 12.79
N LYS A 34 4.88 -16.08 13.74
CA LYS A 34 4.89 -16.77 15.04
C LYS A 34 4.79 -18.31 14.92
N ARG A 35 4.30 -18.82 13.78
CA ARG A 35 4.19 -20.26 13.48
C ARG A 35 5.43 -20.83 12.79
N ILE A 36 6.33 -19.99 12.32
CA ILE A 36 7.54 -20.40 11.62
C ILE A 36 8.66 -20.62 12.65
N PRO A 37 9.27 -21.81 12.71
CA PRO A 37 10.39 -22.08 13.62
C PRO A 37 11.53 -21.07 13.42
N HIS A 38 12.04 -20.54 14.52
CA HIS A 38 13.16 -19.59 14.55
C HIS A 38 12.90 -18.25 13.85
N ALA A 39 11.65 -17.97 13.44
CA ALA A 39 11.31 -16.63 12.98
C ALA A 39 11.47 -15.61 14.12
N PRO A 40 11.89 -14.38 13.81
CA PRO A 40 11.97 -13.33 14.82
C PRO A 40 10.58 -12.93 15.31
N ASP A 41 10.49 -12.52 16.57
CA ASP A 41 9.26 -11.90 17.08
C ASP A 41 9.03 -10.55 16.41
N ILE A 42 7.76 -10.22 16.14
CA ILE A 42 7.36 -9.00 15.42
C ILE A 42 6.58 -8.10 16.35
N GLU A 43 6.98 -6.84 16.43
CA GLU A 43 6.20 -5.75 16.98
C GLU A 43 5.55 -4.96 15.83
N VAL A 44 4.22 -4.89 15.83
CA VAL A 44 3.47 -4.09 14.87
C VAL A 44 3.38 -2.67 15.40
N VAL A 45 4.02 -1.74 14.72
CA VAL A 45 4.08 -0.33 15.11
C VAL A 45 3.06 0.44 14.27
N GLU A 46 2.09 1.03 14.95
CA GLU A 46 1.07 1.87 14.33
C GLU A 46 1.70 3.16 13.79
N SER A 47 1.29 3.59 12.61
CA SER A 47 1.63 4.88 12.03
C SER A 47 0.40 5.77 11.97
N SER A 48 0.60 7.07 11.91
CA SER A 48 -0.46 8.03 11.67
C SER A 48 -0.91 8.02 10.19
N ALA A 49 -1.78 8.92 9.81
CA ALA A 49 -2.34 9.03 8.46
C ALA A 49 -1.29 9.23 7.33
N GLY A 50 -0.05 9.58 7.66
CA GLY A 50 1.06 9.75 6.70
C GLY A 50 1.68 8.46 6.17
N VAL A 51 1.35 7.35 6.77
CA VAL A 51 1.72 5.94 6.53
C VAL A 51 3.04 5.70 5.77
N SER A 52 3.04 5.73 4.42
CA SER A 52 4.24 5.43 3.62
C SER A 52 5.37 6.43 3.82
N ILE A 53 5.05 7.71 3.88
CA ILE A 53 6.01 8.81 4.06
C ILE A 53 6.56 8.78 5.48
N GLU A 54 5.68 8.60 6.46
CA GLU A 54 6.06 8.47 7.87
C GLU A 54 6.96 7.26 8.09
N ASN A 55 6.60 6.09 7.55
CA ASN A 55 7.42 4.88 7.69
C ASN A 55 8.81 5.04 7.07
N ALA A 56 8.94 5.72 5.93
CA ALA A 56 10.25 6.01 5.35
C ALA A 56 11.11 6.90 6.26
N ASN A 57 10.53 7.95 6.83
CA ASN A 57 11.22 8.84 7.77
C ASN A 57 11.61 8.11 9.06
N ARG A 58 10.75 7.24 9.58
CA ARG A 58 11.00 6.44 10.79
C ARG A 58 12.08 5.37 10.57
N LEU A 59 12.18 4.80 9.35
CA LEU A 59 13.31 3.95 8.96
C LEU A 59 14.61 4.71 8.98
N GLU A 60 14.63 5.95 8.45
CA GLU A 60 15.81 6.82 8.49
C GLU A 60 16.20 7.19 9.92
N ALA A 61 15.23 7.47 10.78
CA ALA A 61 15.45 7.77 12.19
C ALA A 61 15.85 6.53 13.03
N GLY A 62 15.67 5.30 12.53
CA GLY A 62 15.92 4.06 13.26
C GLY A 62 14.85 3.73 14.31
N GLU A 63 13.69 4.32 14.18
CA GLU A 63 12.54 4.06 15.07
C GLU A 63 11.83 2.76 14.76
N ILE A 64 11.91 2.29 13.51
CA ILE A 64 11.42 1.00 13.04
C ILE A 64 12.50 0.29 12.24
N ASP A 65 12.40 -1.04 12.14
CA ASP A 65 13.37 -1.89 11.45
C ASP A 65 12.91 -2.20 10.02
N PHE A 66 11.59 -2.34 9.83
CA PHE A 66 10.92 -2.47 8.54
C PHE A 66 9.72 -1.55 8.48
N GLY A 67 9.25 -1.22 7.28
CA GLY A 67 8.05 -0.43 7.07
C GLY A 67 7.27 -0.89 5.84
N PHE A 68 5.94 -0.87 5.93
CA PHE A 68 5.09 -1.00 4.76
C PHE A 68 5.06 0.32 3.99
N ILE A 69 5.46 0.30 2.73
CA ILE A 69 5.51 1.49 1.87
C ILE A 69 5.03 1.11 0.47
N ALA A 70 4.17 1.94 -0.11
CA ALA A 70 3.77 1.81 -1.51
C ALA A 70 4.92 2.18 -2.46
N ALA A 71 5.06 1.45 -3.56
CA ALA A 71 6.19 1.55 -4.48
C ALA A 71 6.52 2.98 -4.96
N PRO A 72 5.57 3.87 -5.31
CA PRO A 72 5.88 5.24 -5.69
C PRO A 72 6.65 6.01 -4.60
N TRP A 73 6.35 5.75 -3.32
CA TRP A 73 7.01 6.41 -2.20
C TRP A 73 8.38 5.80 -1.87
N VAL A 74 8.61 4.53 -2.24
CA VAL A 74 9.95 3.93 -2.20
C VAL A 74 10.87 4.65 -3.17
N VAL A 75 10.40 4.91 -4.40
CA VAL A 75 11.15 5.68 -5.41
C VAL A 75 11.43 7.09 -4.91
N ALA A 76 10.40 7.81 -4.48
CA ALA A 76 10.53 9.19 -4.00
C ALA A 76 11.50 9.30 -2.80
N ALA A 77 11.40 8.40 -1.83
CA ALA A 77 12.30 8.35 -0.68
C ALA A 77 13.75 8.07 -1.09
N LYS A 78 13.95 7.09 -2.00
CA LYS A 78 15.29 6.75 -2.50
C LYS A 78 15.95 7.87 -3.24
N GLN A 79 15.17 8.63 -4.03
CA GLN A 79 15.67 9.75 -4.85
C GLN A 79 15.71 11.07 -4.08
N GLY A 80 15.08 11.17 -2.91
CA GLY A 80 14.97 12.42 -2.14
C GLY A 80 14.08 13.45 -2.83
N THR A 81 13.11 13.00 -3.63
CA THR A 81 12.13 13.87 -4.28
C THR A 81 10.92 14.11 -3.38
N ALA A 82 10.20 15.20 -3.60
CA ALA A 82 9.06 15.56 -2.78
C ALA A 82 8.09 14.37 -2.55
N PRO A 83 7.58 14.18 -1.32
CA PRO A 83 7.65 15.08 -0.17
C PRO A 83 8.93 14.95 0.69
N PHE A 84 9.88 14.12 0.32
CA PHE A 84 11.15 13.96 1.02
C PHE A 84 12.09 15.12 0.68
N THR A 85 12.84 15.60 1.68
CA THR A 85 13.81 16.71 1.52
C THR A 85 15.23 16.21 1.25
N ARG A 86 15.46 14.91 1.39
CA ARG A 86 16.74 14.23 1.13
C ARG A 86 16.51 12.77 0.78
N ALA A 87 17.47 12.16 0.09
CA ALA A 87 17.46 10.74 -0.20
C ALA A 87 17.61 9.91 1.09
N ILE A 88 16.83 8.84 1.17
CA ILE A 88 16.88 7.85 2.25
C ILE A 88 17.46 6.56 1.66
N ASP A 89 18.44 5.95 2.34
CA ASP A 89 19.03 4.70 1.84
C ASP A 89 18.17 3.48 2.15
N ILE A 90 16.96 3.53 1.60
CA ILE A 90 15.94 2.48 1.70
C ILE A 90 16.28 1.32 0.77
N ARG A 91 15.95 0.10 1.18
CA ARG A 91 16.09 -1.15 0.42
C ARG A 91 14.82 -1.97 0.51
N VAL A 92 14.51 -2.67 -0.56
CA VAL A 92 13.37 -3.59 -0.61
C VAL A 92 13.71 -4.88 0.16
N ALA A 93 12.80 -5.31 1.01
CA ALA A 93 12.87 -6.60 1.69
C ALA A 93 11.99 -7.63 0.97
N ALA A 94 10.69 -7.34 0.80
CA ALA A 94 9.75 -8.26 0.15
C ALA A 94 8.57 -7.50 -0.50
N PRO A 95 7.94 -8.05 -1.55
CA PRO A 95 6.62 -7.59 -1.96
C PRO A 95 5.61 -8.02 -0.91
N MET A 96 4.51 -7.25 -0.77
CA MET A 96 3.45 -7.59 0.17
C MET A 96 2.13 -7.85 -0.55
N ASN A 97 1.68 -6.92 -1.37
CA ASN A 97 0.50 -7.12 -2.21
C ASN A 97 0.48 -6.15 -3.40
N LEU A 98 -0.22 -6.55 -4.44
CA LEU A 98 -0.61 -5.69 -5.56
C LEU A 98 -2.12 -5.52 -5.46
N GLY A 99 -2.58 -4.33 -5.15
CA GLY A 99 -3.99 -4.06 -4.93
C GLY A 99 -4.48 -2.80 -5.64
N PRO A 100 -5.81 -2.65 -5.86
CA PRO A 100 -6.37 -1.51 -6.56
C PRO A 100 -6.26 -0.22 -5.76
N ASN A 101 -5.92 0.87 -6.45
CA ASN A 101 -6.24 2.22 -6.05
C ASN A 101 -7.34 2.75 -6.97
N PHE A 102 -8.46 3.18 -6.42
CA PHE A 102 -9.65 3.44 -7.21
C PHE A 102 -10.55 4.52 -6.60
N PHE A 103 -11.36 5.14 -7.44
CA PHE A 103 -12.37 6.08 -6.97
C PHE A 103 -13.71 5.39 -6.81
N ILE A 104 -14.45 5.77 -5.77
CA ILE A 104 -15.84 5.39 -5.55
C ILE A 104 -16.71 6.62 -5.46
N ALA A 105 -17.97 6.44 -5.86
CA ALA A 105 -19.05 7.39 -5.67
C ALA A 105 -20.29 6.67 -5.16
N ARG A 106 -21.30 7.41 -4.69
CA ARG A 106 -22.60 6.81 -4.41
C ARG A 106 -23.20 6.25 -5.71
N ALA A 107 -23.85 5.09 -5.65
CA ALA A 107 -24.42 4.47 -6.86
C ALA A 107 -25.51 5.32 -7.54
N ASP A 108 -26.20 6.16 -6.75
CA ASP A 108 -27.26 7.07 -7.18
C ASP A 108 -26.77 8.45 -7.67
N SER A 109 -25.46 8.75 -7.58
CA SER A 109 -24.88 10.04 -7.96
C SER A 109 -24.87 10.35 -9.45
N GLY A 110 -25.05 9.33 -10.31
CA GLY A 110 -24.89 9.45 -11.76
C GLY A 110 -23.44 9.38 -12.25
N LEU A 111 -22.42 9.51 -11.36
CA LEU A 111 -21.00 9.38 -11.72
C LEU A 111 -20.68 7.94 -12.13
N ARG A 112 -19.92 7.76 -13.20
CA ARG A 112 -19.55 6.44 -13.74
C ARG A 112 -18.05 6.29 -14.01
N LYS A 113 -17.40 7.39 -14.39
CA LYS A 113 -16.00 7.41 -14.80
C LYS A 113 -15.20 8.39 -13.95
N VAL A 114 -13.90 8.19 -13.87
CA VAL A 114 -12.99 9.13 -13.19
C VAL A 114 -13.01 10.51 -13.85
N SER A 115 -13.22 10.59 -15.17
CA SER A 115 -13.40 11.85 -15.88
C SER A 115 -14.64 12.66 -15.48
N ASP A 116 -15.65 12.01 -14.87
CA ASP A 116 -16.88 12.66 -14.39
C ASP A 116 -16.63 13.46 -13.08
N LEU A 117 -15.45 13.36 -12.51
CA LEU A 117 -15.07 14.05 -11.27
C LEU A 117 -14.83 15.56 -11.46
N ARG A 118 -14.77 16.06 -12.70
CA ARG A 118 -14.67 17.51 -12.95
C ARG A 118 -15.86 18.26 -12.33
N GLY A 119 -15.55 19.32 -11.59
CA GLY A 119 -16.54 20.13 -10.86
C GLY A 119 -17.10 19.45 -9.61
N ARG A 120 -16.52 18.34 -9.15
CA ARG A 120 -17.00 17.57 -8.00
C ARG A 120 -16.12 17.77 -6.77
N ARG A 121 -16.69 17.50 -5.59
CA ARG A 121 -15.96 17.42 -4.32
C ARG A 121 -15.47 16.01 -4.11
N VAL A 122 -14.16 15.85 -3.98
CA VAL A 122 -13.52 14.51 -3.90
C VAL A 122 -12.63 14.40 -2.67
N ALA A 123 -12.94 13.45 -1.79
CA ALA A 123 -12.06 13.09 -0.68
C ALA A 123 -10.86 12.29 -1.22
N VAL A 124 -9.65 12.86 -1.12
CA VAL A 124 -8.43 12.35 -1.74
C VAL A 124 -7.44 11.73 -0.73
N GLY A 125 -7.77 11.73 0.54
CA GLY A 125 -6.88 11.33 1.63
C GLY A 125 -6.21 12.53 2.30
N MET A 126 -5.42 12.27 3.34
CA MET A 126 -4.71 13.31 4.10
C MET A 126 -3.69 14.03 3.21
N LYS A 127 -3.58 15.35 3.39
CA LYS A 127 -2.69 16.21 2.59
C LYS A 127 -1.23 15.78 2.64
N ASP A 128 -0.79 15.34 3.82
CA ASP A 128 0.57 14.90 4.08
C ASP A 128 0.73 13.36 3.98
N GLY A 129 -0.32 12.67 3.52
CA GLY A 129 -0.34 11.23 3.31
C GLY A 129 0.01 10.83 1.88
N GLY A 130 0.26 9.54 1.66
CA GLY A 130 0.60 9.00 0.34
C GLY A 130 -0.55 8.98 -0.66
N MET A 131 -1.81 9.03 -0.19
CA MET A 131 -2.98 8.89 -1.07
C MET A 131 -3.30 10.15 -1.86
N ALA A 132 -3.24 11.32 -1.22
CA ALA A 132 -3.55 12.58 -1.89
C ALA A 132 -2.63 12.85 -3.09
N PRO A 133 -1.28 12.78 -2.98
CA PRO A 133 -0.40 12.92 -4.14
C PRO A 133 -0.60 11.84 -5.21
N HIS A 134 -1.01 10.61 -4.83
CA HIS A 134 -1.35 9.59 -5.81
C HIS A 134 -2.60 9.95 -6.61
N ALA A 135 -3.68 10.41 -5.94
CA ALA A 135 -4.87 10.93 -6.61
C ALA A 135 -4.55 12.11 -7.53
N GLU A 136 -3.67 13.04 -7.09
CA GLU A 136 -3.19 14.15 -7.93
C GLU A 136 -2.45 13.67 -9.18
N GLY A 137 -1.65 12.62 -9.08
CA GLY A 137 -1.01 11.98 -10.24
C GLY A 137 -2.04 11.47 -11.24
N VAL A 138 -3.12 10.84 -10.76
CA VAL A 138 -4.24 10.41 -11.62
C VAL A 138 -4.92 11.62 -12.26
N PHE A 139 -5.25 12.65 -11.51
CA PHE A 139 -5.89 13.85 -12.03
C PHE A 139 -5.04 14.54 -13.10
N ALA A 140 -3.76 14.71 -12.84
CA ALA A 140 -2.81 15.28 -13.80
C ALA A 140 -2.75 14.48 -15.11
N ALA A 141 -2.73 13.14 -15.01
CA ALA A 141 -2.73 12.25 -16.17
C ALA A 141 -4.01 12.37 -17.03
N LEU A 142 -5.13 12.72 -16.39
CA LEU A 142 -6.41 12.95 -17.06
C LEU A 142 -6.63 14.40 -17.49
N GLY A 143 -5.63 15.28 -17.29
CA GLY A 143 -5.75 16.69 -17.55
C GLY A 143 -6.73 17.43 -16.64
N ILE A 144 -6.99 16.90 -15.44
CA ILE A 144 -7.82 17.52 -14.41
C ILE A 144 -6.92 18.44 -13.56
N GLY A 145 -7.03 19.73 -13.79
CA GLY A 145 -6.21 20.74 -13.11
C GLY A 145 -6.63 21.03 -11.67
N PRO A 146 -5.86 21.90 -10.97
CA PRO A 146 -6.16 22.26 -9.58
C PRO A 146 -7.54 22.84 -9.37
N ASP A 147 -8.03 23.64 -10.32
CA ASP A 147 -9.32 24.35 -10.24
C ASP A 147 -10.49 23.52 -10.82
N ASP A 148 -10.21 22.35 -11.39
CA ASP A 148 -11.22 21.55 -12.07
C ASP A 148 -12.08 20.69 -11.12
N LEU A 149 -11.68 20.55 -9.85
CA LEU A 149 -12.47 19.86 -8.81
C LEU A 149 -12.10 20.38 -7.41
N ASP A 150 -13.01 20.21 -6.44
CA ASP A 150 -12.80 20.56 -5.03
C ASP A 150 -12.17 19.35 -4.29
N ARG A 151 -10.91 19.49 -3.87
CA ARG A 151 -10.17 18.47 -3.14
C ARG A 151 -10.41 18.57 -1.65
N VAL A 152 -10.92 17.49 -1.07
CA VAL A 152 -11.16 17.40 0.37
C VAL A 152 -10.08 16.50 0.99
N TYR A 153 -9.25 17.10 1.85
CA TYR A 153 -8.13 16.42 2.49
C TYR A 153 -8.53 15.95 3.88
N VAL A 154 -8.95 14.71 3.97
CA VAL A 154 -9.42 14.06 5.20
C VAL A 154 -8.91 12.62 5.26
N ASP A 155 -8.98 11.97 6.42
CA ASP A 155 -8.67 10.56 6.54
C ASP A 155 -9.71 9.66 5.84
N PHE A 156 -9.42 8.35 5.76
CA PHE A 156 -10.29 7.41 5.07
C PHE A 156 -11.67 7.26 5.69
N ALA A 157 -11.74 7.25 7.02
CA ALA A 157 -13.00 7.05 7.74
C ALA A 157 -13.89 8.29 7.62
N GLU A 158 -13.31 9.47 7.77
CA GLU A 158 -14.01 10.74 7.58
C GLU A 158 -14.47 10.92 6.12
N GLY A 159 -13.61 10.60 5.15
CA GLY A 159 -13.99 10.65 3.73
C GLY A 159 -15.12 9.68 3.38
N ALA A 160 -15.15 8.49 3.99
CA ALA A 160 -16.25 7.53 3.82
C ALA A 160 -17.55 8.05 4.44
N GLU A 161 -17.50 8.69 5.62
CA GLU A 161 -18.66 9.34 6.24
C GLU A 161 -19.19 10.48 5.38
N MET A 162 -18.31 11.32 4.87
CA MET A 162 -18.67 12.42 3.96
C MET A 162 -19.30 11.90 2.66
N LEU A 163 -18.84 10.77 2.13
CA LEU A 163 -19.45 10.13 0.97
C LEU A 163 -20.83 9.56 1.31
N ALA A 164 -20.96 8.89 2.46
CA ALA A 164 -22.23 8.33 2.90
C ALA A 164 -23.31 9.41 3.09
N THR A 165 -22.94 10.57 3.62
CA THR A 165 -23.85 11.72 3.83
C THR A 165 -24.04 12.59 2.59
N GLY A 166 -23.28 12.37 1.51
CA GLY A 166 -23.31 13.19 0.30
C GLY A 166 -22.59 14.53 0.44
N THR A 167 -21.76 14.71 1.47
CA THR A 167 -20.93 15.92 1.66
C THR A 167 -19.79 15.99 0.65
N VAL A 168 -19.33 14.83 0.16
CA VAL A 168 -18.46 14.70 -1.02
C VAL A 168 -19.14 13.83 -2.07
N ASP A 169 -18.79 14.05 -3.34
CA ASP A 169 -19.33 13.31 -4.48
C ASP A 169 -18.61 11.98 -4.71
N ALA A 170 -17.33 11.94 -4.36
CA ALA A 170 -16.47 10.75 -4.54
C ALA A 170 -15.38 10.68 -3.48
N GLN A 171 -14.80 9.48 -3.35
CA GLN A 171 -13.64 9.23 -2.50
C GLN A 171 -12.62 8.37 -3.24
N PHE A 172 -11.32 8.67 -3.07
CA PHE A 172 -10.22 7.83 -3.51
C PHE A 172 -9.94 6.77 -2.46
N GLN A 173 -9.88 5.50 -2.87
CA GLN A 173 -9.73 4.32 -2.02
C GLN A 173 -8.39 3.62 -2.21
N CYS A 174 -7.89 3.03 -1.12
CA CYS A 174 -6.72 2.16 -1.10
C CYS A 174 -7.10 0.69 -1.35
N PRO A 175 -6.12 -0.21 -1.45
CA PRO A 175 -6.39 -1.63 -1.67
C PRO A 175 -7.39 -2.24 -0.70
N ILE A 176 -8.24 -3.08 -1.24
CA ILE A 176 -9.29 -3.82 -0.53
C ILE A 176 -8.91 -5.33 -0.44
N PRO A 177 -9.47 -6.06 0.56
CA PRO A 177 -10.42 -5.57 1.56
C PRO A 177 -9.78 -4.64 2.60
N ASN A 178 -10.52 -3.63 3.03
CA ASN A 178 -10.20 -2.83 4.20
C ASN A 178 -11.48 -2.53 5.00
N ARG A 179 -11.33 -2.25 6.30
CA ARG A 179 -12.46 -2.07 7.21
C ARG A 179 -13.36 -0.90 6.80
N VAL A 180 -12.79 0.23 6.44
CA VAL A 180 -13.54 1.44 6.05
C VAL A 180 -14.44 1.16 4.85
N MET A 181 -13.91 0.48 3.82
CA MET A 181 -14.71 0.12 2.64
C MET A 181 -15.80 -0.89 2.95
N SER A 182 -15.52 -1.87 3.84
CA SER A 182 -16.50 -2.86 4.26
C SER A 182 -17.68 -2.19 5.00
N GLU A 183 -17.38 -1.37 6.01
CA GLU A 183 -18.39 -0.63 6.79
C GLU A 183 -19.20 0.34 5.90
N LEU A 184 -18.55 1.03 4.98
CA LEU A 184 -19.25 1.91 4.03
C LEU A 184 -20.21 1.13 3.13
N SER A 185 -19.78 -0.03 2.62
CA SER A 185 -20.57 -0.87 1.74
C SER A 185 -21.81 -1.48 2.42
N GLU A 186 -21.83 -1.60 3.74
CA GLU A 186 -23.01 -2.01 4.50
C GLU A 186 -24.05 -0.88 4.58
N ARG A 187 -23.61 0.37 4.61
CA ARG A 187 -24.47 1.56 4.81
C ARG A 187 -25.05 2.10 3.51
N ILE A 188 -24.24 2.15 2.45
CA ILE A 188 -24.65 2.68 1.16
C ILE A 188 -24.21 1.77 0.01
N LEU A 189 -24.94 1.84 -1.11
CA LEU A 189 -24.48 1.22 -2.34
C LEU A 189 -23.49 2.18 -3.03
N VAL A 190 -22.28 1.69 -3.27
CA VAL A 190 -21.24 2.46 -3.96
C VAL A 190 -21.06 1.98 -5.40
N ARG A 191 -20.51 2.85 -6.22
CA ARG A 191 -20.03 2.56 -7.57
C ARG A 191 -18.55 2.78 -7.64
N VAL A 192 -17.83 1.79 -8.15
CA VAL A 192 -16.43 1.94 -8.56
C VAL A 192 -16.41 2.73 -9.86
N LEU A 193 -15.68 3.85 -9.88
CA LEU A 193 -15.53 4.64 -11.10
C LEU A 193 -14.52 3.96 -12.02
N THR A 194 -14.86 3.90 -13.32
CA THR A 194 -14.02 3.28 -14.33
C THR A 194 -13.15 4.32 -15.04
N TYR A 195 -12.11 3.86 -15.71
CA TYR A 195 -11.32 4.68 -16.61
C TYR A 195 -11.75 4.41 -18.06
N ASP A 196 -11.78 5.44 -18.89
CA ASP A 196 -11.66 5.24 -20.32
C ASP A 196 -10.26 4.68 -20.63
N PRO A 197 -10.12 3.74 -21.59
CA PRO A 197 -8.82 3.09 -21.85
C PRO A 197 -7.65 4.06 -22.06
N PRO A 198 -7.76 5.18 -22.81
CA PRO A 198 -6.68 6.13 -22.95
C PRO A 198 -6.29 6.82 -21.63
N HIS A 199 -7.26 7.05 -20.73
CA HIS A 199 -7.00 7.67 -19.43
C HIS A 199 -6.26 6.74 -18.49
N LEU A 200 -6.61 5.44 -18.49
CA LEU A 200 -5.87 4.45 -17.71
C LEU A 200 -4.42 4.32 -18.21
N ASP A 201 -4.23 4.30 -19.53
CA ASP A 201 -2.90 4.25 -20.13
C ASP A 201 -2.08 5.51 -19.81
N ALA A 202 -2.71 6.68 -19.80
CA ALA A 202 -2.06 7.93 -19.43
C ALA A 202 -1.63 7.91 -17.96
N ALA A 203 -2.50 7.47 -17.05
CA ALA A 203 -2.19 7.35 -15.61
C ALA A 203 -1.02 6.39 -15.37
N LEU A 204 -1.01 5.22 -16.02
CA LEU A 204 0.08 4.24 -15.91
C LEU A 204 1.44 4.76 -16.42
N LYS A 205 1.45 5.76 -17.30
CA LYS A 205 2.69 6.41 -17.76
C LYS A 205 3.22 7.46 -16.78
N VAL A 206 2.31 8.11 -16.04
CA VAL A 206 2.65 9.23 -15.15
C VAL A 206 2.97 8.76 -13.74
N ILE A 207 2.25 7.72 -13.26
CA ILE A 207 2.42 7.22 -11.89
C ILE A 207 3.44 6.09 -11.90
N PRO A 208 4.65 6.31 -11.37
CA PRO A 208 5.71 5.32 -11.41
C PRO A 208 5.31 4.04 -10.67
N HIS A 209 5.62 2.89 -11.27
CA HIS A 209 5.44 1.55 -10.70
C HIS A 209 3.99 1.11 -10.45
N ASP A 210 2.99 1.91 -10.82
CA ASP A 210 1.61 1.41 -10.90
C ASP A 210 1.48 0.43 -12.07
N ARG A 211 0.59 -0.54 -11.91
CA ARG A 211 0.33 -1.59 -12.89
C ARG A 211 -1.15 -1.63 -13.24
N ARG A 212 -1.46 -2.06 -14.45
CA ARG A 212 -2.84 -2.38 -14.80
C ARG A 212 -3.24 -3.67 -14.08
N ILE A 213 -4.34 -3.62 -13.35
CA ILE A 213 -4.94 -4.79 -12.71
C ILE A 213 -6.42 -4.89 -13.12
N ILE A 214 -6.99 -6.05 -12.88
CA ILE A 214 -8.44 -6.26 -13.03
C ILE A 214 -9.06 -6.38 -11.65
N MET A 215 -9.86 -5.40 -11.29
CA MET A 215 -10.71 -5.48 -10.11
C MET A 215 -11.91 -6.37 -10.46
N ARG A 216 -12.02 -7.51 -9.78
CA ARG A 216 -12.97 -8.55 -10.12
C ARG A 216 -14.39 -8.19 -9.68
N LYS A 217 -15.37 -8.64 -10.46
CA LYS A 217 -16.77 -8.65 -10.06
C LYS A 217 -16.92 -9.16 -8.62
N GLY A 218 -17.72 -8.45 -7.83
CA GLY A 218 -17.97 -8.78 -6.43
C GLY A 218 -16.88 -8.36 -5.43
N ALA A 219 -15.75 -7.79 -5.88
CA ALA A 219 -14.73 -7.25 -4.98
C ALA A 219 -15.26 -6.11 -4.09
N VAL A 220 -16.26 -5.38 -4.57
CA VAL A 220 -17.03 -4.38 -3.82
C VAL A 220 -18.51 -4.65 -4.08
N ARG A 221 -19.36 -4.46 -3.07
CA ARG A 221 -20.82 -4.55 -3.24
C ARG A 221 -21.28 -3.54 -4.27
N GLY A 222 -21.94 -4.02 -5.32
CA GLY A 222 -22.39 -3.20 -6.46
C GLY A 222 -21.45 -3.20 -7.65
N LEU A 223 -20.28 -3.87 -7.55
CA LEU A 223 -19.44 -4.14 -8.70
C LEU A 223 -19.91 -5.43 -9.38
N ASP A 224 -20.63 -5.30 -10.50
CA ASP A 224 -21.29 -6.40 -11.21
C ASP A 224 -20.49 -6.95 -12.40
N GLN A 225 -19.35 -6.35 -12.72
CA GLN A 225 -18.46 -6.76 -13.79
C GLN A 225 -16.98 -6.56 -13.41
N ASP A 226 -16.09 -7.24 -14.11
CA ASP A 226 -14.65 -7.02 -14.02
C ASP A 226 -14.29 -5.66 -14.60
N VAL A 227 -13.47 -4.87 -13.89
CA VAL A 227 -13.06 -3.54 -14.36
C VAL A 227 -11.55 -3.36 -14.28
N PRO A 228 -10.90 -2.83 -15.32
CA PRO A 228 -9.51 -2.41 -15.26
C PRO A 228 -9.34 -1.23 -14.31
N GLN A 229 -8.31 -1.31 -13.45
CA GLN A 229 -7.97 -0.27 -12.49
C GLN A 229 -6.45 -0.08 -12.41
N LEU A 230 -6.02 1.00 -11.76
CA LEU A 230 -4.65 1.16 -11.31
C LEU A 230 -4.39 0.20 -10.15
N GLY A 231 -3.24 -0.44 -10.15
CA GLY A 231 -2.79 -1.31 -9.09
C GLY A 231 -1.48 -0.80 -8.51
N VAL A 232 -1.46 -0.58 -7.21
CA VAL A 232 -0.27 -0.19 -6.47
C VAL A 232 0.38 -1.42 -5.86
N LEU A 233 1.69 -1.55 -6.05
CA LEU A 233 2.49 -2.56 -5.36
C LEU A 233 2.91 -1.99 -4.00
N ASN A 234 2.55 -2.69 -2.94
CA ASN A 234 2.98 -2.41 -1.59
C ASN A 234 4.14 -3.32 -1.21
N LEU A 235 5.12 -2.75 -0.56
CA LEU A 235 6.40 -3.38 -0.24
C LEU A 235 6.66 -3.36 1.27
N LEU A 236 7.32 -4.37 1.76
CA LEU A 236 8.06 -4.32 3.00
C LEU A 236 9.47 -3.84 2.66
N VAL A 237 9.87 -2.75 3.27
CA VAL A 237 11.18 -2.14 3.05
C VAL A 237 11.95 -2.00 4.35
N THR A 238 13.24 -1.79 4.26
CA THR A 238 14.13 -1.55 5.39
C THR A 238 15.19 -0.52 5.03
N HIS A 239 15.96 -0.06 6.00
CA HIS A 239 17.12 0.79 5.73
C HIS A 239 18.35 -0.07 5.41
N ALA A 240 19.22 0.40 4.51
CA ALA A 240 20.42 -0.33 4.08
C ALA A 240 21.37 -0.70 5.23
N ARG A 241 21.33 0.04 6.35
CA ARG A 241 22.16 -0.22 7.55
C ARG A 241 21.68 -1.39 8.40
N LEU A 242 20.46 -1.92 8.19
CA LEU A 242 19.98 -3.04 8.99
C LEU A 242 20.83 -4.28 8.71
N ASP A 243 21.10 -5.06 9.75
CA ASP A 243 21.92 -6.25 9.63
C ASP A 243 21.35 -7.27 8.64
N ALA A 244 22.21 -7.76 7.72
CA ALA A 244 21.81 -8.65 6.65
C ALA A 244 21.29 -10.01 7.14
N ALA A 245 21.78 -10.53 8.27
CA ALA A 245 21.28 -11.78 8.84
C ALA A 245 19.86 -11.59 9.41
N THR A 246 19.58 -10.45 10.00
CA THR A 246 18.25 -10.08 10.48
C THR A 246 17.26 -9.97 9.32
N VAL A 247 17.62 -9.27 8.24
CA VAL A 247 16.76 -9.16 7.05
C VAL A 247 16.55 -10.53 6.41
N GLN A 248 17.59 -11.36 6.30
CA GLN A 248 17.49 -12.71 5.75
C GLN A 248 16.50 -13.58 6.55
N ARG A 249 16.53 -13.51 7.89
CA ARG A 249 15.61 -14.29 8.74
C ARG A 249 14.15 -13.82 8.56
N VAL A 250 13.90 -12.50 8.53
CA VAL A 250 12.55 -11.96 8.34
C VAL A 250 12.01 -12.35 6.96
N VAL A 251 12.78 -12.10 5.90
CA VAL A 251 12.36 -12.40 4.52
C VAL A 251 12.20 -13.89 4.29
N GLY A 252 13.11 -14.71 4.81
CA GLY A 252 13.00 -16.17 4.74
C GLY A 252 11.73 -16.69 5.43
N ALA A 253 11.37 -16.13 6.60
CA ALA A 253 10.14 -16.48 7.28
C ALA A 253 8.89 -16.03 6.49
N ILE A 254 8.93 -14.87 5.83
CA ILE A 254 7.85 -14.41 4.94
C ILE A 254 7.66 -15.35 3.75
N ILE A 255 8.76 -15.78 3.11
CA ILE A 255 8.74 -16.72 1.98
C ILE A 255 8.08 -18.03 2.41
N LEU A 256 8.48 -18.57 3.55
CA LEU A 256 7.90 -19.82 4.10
C LEU A 256 6.41 -19.64 4.47
N ALA A 257 6.02 -18.48 4.95
CA ALA A 257 4.64 -18.20 5.35
C ALA A 257 3.73 -17.76 4.20
N ALA A 258 4.24 -17.50 2.99
CA ALA A 258 3.51 -16.82 1.92
C ALA A 258 2.16 -17.49 1.57
N ALA A 259 2.15 -18.84 1.45
CA ALA A 259 0.93 -19.57 1.15
C ALA A 259 -0.10 -19.51 2.30
N ASP A 260 0.37 -19.51 3.54
CA ASP A 260 -0.49 -19.37 4.72
C ASP A 260 -1.03 -17.95 4.87
N LEU A 261 -0.20 -16.95 4.61
CA LEU A 261 -0.60 -15.54 4.61
C LEU A 261 -1.76 -15.29 3.63
N GLY A 262 -1.67 -15.80 2.40
CA GLY A 262 -2.75 -15.69 1.41
C GLY A 262 -4.07 -16.35 1.82
N ARG A 263 -4.01 -17.36 2.72
CA ARG A 263 -5.21 -17.98 3.31
C ARG A 263 -5.75 -17.22 4.53
N LEU A 264 -4.87 -16.58 5.29
CA LEU A 264 -5.23 -15.85 6.51
C LEU A 264 -5.80 -14.46 6.23
N ASP A 265 -5.31 -13.80 5.19
CA ASP A 265 -5.73 -12.45 4.83
C ASP A 265 -5.76 -12.30 3.29
N PRO A 266 -6.94 -11.96 2.72
CA PRO A 266 -7.10 -11.77 1.28
C PRO A 266 -6.16 -10.73 0.65
N LEU A 267 -5.64 -9.78 1.44
CA LEU A 267 -4.64 -8.81 0.96
C LEU A 267 -3.31 -9.46 0.57
N PHE A 268 -3.02 -10.66 1.08
CA PHE A 268 -1.86 -11.44 0.68
C PHE A 268 -2.16 -12.46 -0.44
N ALA A 269 -3.39 -12.46 -0.98
CA ALA A 269 -3.68 -13.27 -2.17
C ALA A 269 -2.72 -12.86 -3.30
N GLY A 270 -1.99 -13.83 -3.87
CA GLY A 270 -0.95 -13.57 -4.87
C GLY A 270 0.44 -13.24 -4.31
N LEU A 271 0.64 -13.20 -2.98
CA LEU A 271 1.96 -12.95 -2.40
C LEU A 271 3.01 -13.95 -2.87
N ALA A 272 2.67 -15.24 -2.94
CA ALA A 272 3.60 -16.27 -3.42
C ALA A 272 4.06 -16.01 -4.85
N GLU A 273 3.17 -15.59 -5.75
CA GLU A 273 3.49 -15.23 -7.14
C GLU A 273 4.38 -13.98 -7.23
N LEU A 274 4.12 -12.99 -6.38
CA LEU A 274 4.96 -11.79 -6.30
C LEU A 274 6.38 -12.13 -5.80
N ILE A 275 6.50 -13.03 -4.82
CA ILE A 275 7.79 -13.54 -4.33
C ILE A 275 8.55 -14.25 -5.45
N GLU A 276 7.90 -15.12 -6.23
CA GLU A 276 8.53 -15.79 -7.37
C GLU A 276 8.98 -14.81 -8.45
N THR A 277 8.18 -13.76 -8.70
CA THR A 277 8.58 -12.67 -9.62
C THR A 277 9.86 -11.99 -9.12
N PHE A 278 9.96 -11.66 -7.82
CA PHE A 278 11.16 -11.03 -7.25
C PHE A 278 12.37 -11.96 -7.24
N ARG A 279 12.14 -13.28 -7.14
CA ARG A 279 13.19 -14.31 -7.23
C ARG A 279 13.74 -14.43 -8.66
N GLY A 280 12.87 -14.44 -9.67
CA GLY A 280 13.24 -14.64 -11.07
C GLY A 280 13.74 -13.37 -11.78
N GLU A 281 13.16 -12.22 -11.46
CA GLU A 281 13.41 -10.96 -12.15
C GLU A 281 13.90 -9.88 -11.17
N ARG A 282 15.20 -9.80 -10.96
CA ARG A 282 15.79 -8.80 -10.04
C ARG A 282 15.42 -7.36 -10.35
N GLN A 283 15.19 -7.03 -11.63
CA GLN A 283 14.75 -5.69 -12.04
C GLN A 283 13.32 -5.38 -11.58
N ALA A 284 12.48 -6.40 -11.42
CA ALA A 284 11.13 -6.24 -10.88
C ALA A 284 11.12 -5.79 -9.40
N ALA A 285 12.24 -5.97 -8.71
CA ALA A 285 12.44 -5.57 -7.31
C ALA A 285 13.29 -4.29 -7.17
N ASP A 286 13.57 -3.56 -8.26
CA ASP A 286 14.25 -2.27 -8.24
C ASP A 286 13.24 -1.13 -8.41
N PHE A 287 13.21 -0.26 -7.43
CA PHE A 287 12.32 0.90 -7.37
C PHE A 287 13.15 2.19 -7.30
N GLY A 288 13.57 2.66 -8.47
CA GLY A 288 14.35 3.89 -8.61
C GLY A 288 15.72 3.82 -7.93
N GLY A 289 16.38 2.66 -7.99
CA GLY A 289 17.65 2.37 -7.34
C GLY A 289 17.53 1.83 -5.91
N ALA A 290 16.31 1.64 -5.39
CA ALA A 290 16.05 0.92 -4.16
C ALA A 290 15.88 -0.58 -4.49
N GLY A 291 16.97 -1.26 -4.81
CA GLY A 291 16.98 -2.70 -5.01
C GLY A 291 16.82 -3.50 -3.72
N LEU A 292 16.85 -4.83 -3.85
CA LEU A 292 16.77 -5.74 -2.72
C LEU A 292 17.91 -5.50 -1.71
N HIS A 293 17.57 -5.58 -0.42
CA HIS A 293 18.58 -5.60 0.64
C HIS A 293 19.46 -6.86 0.52
N PRO A 294 20.78 -6.81 0.82
CA PRO A 294 21.65 -7.97 0.76
C PRO A 294 21.14 -9.21 1.51
N GLY A 295 20.49 -9.00 2.67
CA GLY A 295 19.84 -10.09 3.41
C GLY A 295 18.62 -10.66 2.71
N ALA A 296 17.82 -9.81 2.04
CA ALA A 296 16.70 -10.27 1.22
C ALA A 296 17.18 -11.09 0.02
N LEU A 297 18.23 -10.62 -0.67
CA LEU A 297 18.85 -11.37 -1.77
C LEU A 297 19.25 -12.78 -1.35
N ARG A 298 19.87 -12.95 -0.17
CA ARG A 298 20.22 -14.28 0.37
C ARG A 298 19.00 -15.15 0.62
N ALA A 299 17.92 -14.57 1.18
CA ALA A 299 16.68 -15.30 1.43
C ALA A 299 16.00 -15.79 0.14
N TYR A 300 16.08 -15.01 -0.96
CA TYR A 300 15.55 -15.42 -2.25
C TYR A 300 16.38 -16.47 -2.98
N GLN A 301 17.64 -16.65 -2.61
CA GLN A 301 18.57 -17.61 -3.22
C GLN A 301 18.59 -18.98 -2.53
N GLY A 302 18.14 -19.03 -1.29
CA GLY A 302 18.06 -20.28 -0.51
C GLY A 302 16.70 -20.89 -0.56
#